data_08b4516d9f72f697b0b1c9e297498bca
#
_entry.id   08b4516d9f72f697b0b1c9e297498bca
#
_cell.length_a   1.000
_cell.length_b   1.000
_cell.length_c   1.000
_cell.angle_alpha   90.00
_cell.angle_beta   90.00
_cell.angle_gamma   90.00
#
_symmetry.space_group_name_H-M   'P 1'
#
loop_
_entity.id
_entity.type
_entity.pdbx_description
1 polymer ?
#
loop_
_entity_poly.entity_id
_entity_poly.type
_entity_poly.pdbx_seq_one_letter_code
_entity_poly.pdbx_strand_id
1 'polypeptide(L)'
;YGLVGSEMCIRDSNITEAPGGVLMVGTTNGLLTFSNKFELPEEVKFYRNCHQPGDKNSLATNDITHIYTDRRKTTYVISFTGGISKIISGQLLSEQIRFKNYDQSNGLASDLTLSMTEDTHNHLWIVSEIALSRFNPDNETFENYTLGSTYQQQFNFSEALPVINARKQIVLGTDKGFLEISPDKMRKSTYVPPIVFTGFKIQGHPADHPIDNLKELELKASQRNVTFQFAALDYVNPDNILYAYRLQGLEDEWNEVDNNRSASYINLPAGQYQLQIKSTNSDGVWTDNIRTLSIHVLPTFWETYWAWLLYFILFVLFTATIVY
;
A
#
# COMPACT_ATOMS: atom_id res chain seq x y z
N TYR A 1 18.01 -42.62 16.44
CA TYR A 1 16.66 -43.12 16.07
C TYR A 1 16.06 -42.17 15.07
N GLY A 2 15.96 -42.63 13.81
CA GLY A 2 15.34 -41.83 12.77
C GLY A 2 13.82 -41.79 12.99
N LEU A 3 13.28 -40.60 13.15
CA LEU A 3 11.85 -40.35 12.99
C LEU A 3 11.51 -40.56 11.52
N VAL A 4 10.87 -41.67 11.21
CA VAL A 4 10.33 -42.03 9.89
C VAL A 4 8.85 -41.65 9.93
N GLY A 5 8.53 -40.49 9.38
CA GLY A 5 7.14 -40.03 9.26
C GLY A 5 7.07 -38.63 8.65
N SER A 6 5.87 -38.14 8.41
CA SER A 6 5.58 -36.81 7.91
C SER A 6 6.15 -35.66 8.76
N GLU A 7 6.72 -35.99 9.91
CA GLU A 7 7.32 -35.02 10.86
C GLU A 7 8.75 -34.60 10.49
N MET A 8 9.39 -35.26 9.51
CA MET A 8 10.76 -34.89 9.10
C MET A 8 10.88 -33.56 8.36
N CYS A 9 9.77 -32.88 8.07
CA CYS A 9 9.76 -31.58 7.40
C CYS A 9 9.48 -30.41 8.33
N ILE A 10 9.37 -30.64 9.66
CA ILE A 10 9.19 -29.55 10.61
C ILE A 10 10.57 -28.95 10.91
N ARG A 11 10.73 -27.65 10.59
CA ARG A 11 11.89 -26.85 10.96
C ARG A 11 11.47 -25.90 12.05
N ASP A 12 12.25 -25.86 13.12
CA ASP A 12 12.09 -24.88 14.19
C ASP A 12 12.76 -23.58 13.74
N SER A 13 12.01 -22.50 13.74
CA SER A 13 12.50 -21.21 13.28
C SER A 13 12.93 -20.32 14.44
N ASN A 14 12.17 -20.35 15.55
CA ASN A 14 12.38 -19.48 16.68
C ASN A 14 11.81 -20.09 17.96
N ILE A 15 12.55 -19.96 19.07
CA ILE A 15 12.11 -20.37 20.40
C ILE A 15 12.16 -19.15 21.32
N THR A 16 11.06 -18.89 22.01
CA THR A 16 10.97 -17.79 22.98
C THR A 16 10.20 -18.20 24.23
N GLU A 17 10.50 -17.55 25.33
CA GLU A 17 9.76 -17.71 26.57
C GLU A 17 8.70 -16.61 26.69
N ALA A 18 7.45 -17.01 26.82
CA ALA A 18 6.32 -16.14 27.09
C ALA A 18 6.07 -16.02 28.60
N PRO A 19 5.26 -15.04 29.04
CA PRO A 19 4.90 -14.89 30.45
C PRO A 19 4.31 -16.19 31.07
N GLY A 20 4.67 -16.48 32.28
CA GLY A 20 4.17 -17.65 33.03
C GLY A 20 5.01 -18.93 32.86
N GLY A 21 6.18 -18.85 32.23
CA GLY A 21 7.05 -20.00 32.01
C GLY A 21 6.55 -20.91 30.88
N VAL A 22 5.94 -20.31 29.88
CA VAL A 22 5.51 -21.02 28.67
C VAL A 22 6.58 -20.84 27.61
N LEU A 23 7.12 -21.95 27.09
CA LEU A 23 7.98 -21.96 25.93
C LEU A 23 7.13 -22.04 24.66
N MET A 24 7.45 -21.19 23.72
CA MET A 24 6.81 -21.13 22.39
C MET A 24 7.85 -21.43 21.33
N VAL A 25 7.50 -22.32 20.42
CA VAL A 25 8.33 -22.71 19.29
C VAL A 25 7.57 -22.43 17.98
N GLY A 26 8.13 -21.54 17.18
CA GLY A 26 7.67 -21.31 15.80
C GLY A 26 8.23 -22.37 14.89
N THR A 27 7.37 -22.98 14.09
CA THR A 27 7.75 -24.02 13.14
C THR A 27 7.12 -23.76 11.77
N THR A 28 7.56 -24.51 10.77
CA THR A 28 6.89 -24.51 9.44
C THR A 28 5.51 -25.20 9.47
N ASN A 29 5.09 -25.74 10.63
CA ASN A 29 3.81 -26.43 10.79
C ASN A 29 3.02 -25.90 12.01
N GLY A 30 3.08 -24.59 12.25
CA GLY A 30 2.34 -23.89 13.28
C GLY A 30 3.14 -23.60 14.55
N LEU A 31 2.42 -23.10 15.55
CA LEU A 31 2.94 -22.72 16.86
C LEU A 31 2.83 -23.88 17.84
N LEU A 32 3.95 -24.27 18.41
CA LEU A 32 4.00 -25.20 19.53
C LEU A 32 4.18 -24.43 20.83
N THR A 33 3.43 -24.82 21.88
CA THR A 33 3.59 -24.28 23.21
C THR A 33 3.68 -25.40 24.26
N PHE A 34 4.52 -25.22 25.26
CA PHE A 34 4.66 -26.14 26.38
C PHE A 34 5.20 -25.44 27.62
N SER A 35 5.02 -26.04 28.79
CA SER A 35 5.51 -25.49 30.04
C SER A 35 7.03 -25.71 30.18
N ASN A 36 7.78 -24.74 30.69
CA ASN A 36 9.17 -24.92 31.10
C ASN A 36 9.32 -25.61 32.46
N LYS A 37 8.20 -25.95 33.14
CA LYS A 37 8.15 -26.61 34.46
C LYS A 37 7.91 -28.10 34.26
N PHE A 38 8.96 -28.85 34.06
CA PHE A 38 8.95 -30.32 34.01
C PHE A 38 10.22 -30.86 34.70
N GLU A 39 10.11 -31.98 35.34
CA GLU A 39 11.25 -32.67 35.94
C GLU A 39 11.83 -33.72 35.00
N LEU A 40 10.96 -34.38 34.23
CA LEU A 40 11.35 -35.40 33.26
C LEU A 40 10.86 -35.02 31.88
N PRO A 41 11.63 -35.30 30.80
CA PRO A 41 11.24 -34.99 29.42
C PRO A 41 9.91 -35.61 28.98
N GLU A 42 9.54 -36.76 29.55
CA GLU A 42 8.30 -37.47 29.22
C GLU A 42 7.04 -36.77 29.76
N GLU A 43 7.19 -35.83 30.71
CA GLU A 43 6.10 -35.07 31.29
C GLU A 43 5.70 -33.86 30.43
N VAL A 44 6.51 -33.54 29.39
CA VAL A 44 6.28 -32.38 28.57
C VAL A 44 5.06 -32.61 27.68
N LYS A 45 4.01 -31.82 27.89
CA LYS A 45 2.82 -31.79 27.05
C LYS A 45 2.93 -30.65 26.05
N PHE A 46 2.94 -31.02 24.77
CA PHE A 46 2.94 -30.06 23.67
C PHE A 46 1.51 -29.75 23.23
N TYR A 47 1.27 -28.45 22.98
CA TYR A 47 0.04 -27.95 22.41
C TYR A 47 0.36 -27.30 21.06
N ARG A 48 -0.30 -27.75 20.01
CA ARG A 48 -0.08 -27.25 18.64
C ARG A 48 -1.25 -26.38 18.19
N ASN A 49 -0.94 -25.19 17.69
CA ASN A 49 -1.88 -24.26 17.11
C ASN A 49 -1.51 -24.03 15.64
N CYS A 50 -2.44 -24.29 14.73
CA CYS A 50 -2.26 -24.19 13.28
C CYS A 50 -3.28 -23.22 12.68
N HIS A 51 -2.99 -22.81 11.44
CA HIS A 51 -3.99 -22.14 10.61
C HIS A 51 -5.18 -23.05 10.37
N GLN A 52 -6.39 -22.51 10.57
CA GLN A 52 -7.66 -23.21 10.30
C GLN A 52 -8.43 -22.45 9.22
N PRO A 53 -8.64 -23.04 8.03
CA PRO A 53 -9.39 -22.40 6.96
C PRO A 53 -10.78 -21.98 7.44
N GLY A 54 -11.12 -20.70 7.24
CA GLY A 54 -12.41 -20.13 7.65
C GLY A 54 -12.47 -19.60 9.09
N ASP A 55 -11.51 -19.91 9.96
CA ASP A 55 -11.42 -19.29 11.29
C ASP A 55 -10.46 -18.10 11.27
N LYS A 56 -11.03 -16.89 11.24
CA LYS A 56 -10.27 -15.62 11.26
C LYS A 56 -9.44 -15.41 12.53
N ASN A 57 -9.68 -16.20 13.58
CA ASN A 57 -8.97 -16.10 14.84
C ASN A 57 -7.97 -17.26 15.05
N SER A 58 -7.71 -18.06 14.03
CA SER A 58 -6.57 -18.98 13.99
C SER A 58 -5.33 -18.24 13.50
N LEU A 59 -4.15 -18.90 13.51
CA LEU A 59 -2.93 -18.38 12.88
C LEU A 59 -3.19 -17.96 11.43
N ALA A 60 -2.53 -16.91 10.97
CA ALA A 60 -2.63 -16.46 9.59
C ALA A 60 -2.10 -17.51 8.61
N THR A 61 -0.93 -18.09 8.90
CA THR A 61 -0.34 -19.23 8.19
C THR A 61 0.46 -20.11 9.16
N ASN A 62 0.87 -21.30 8.71
CA ASN A 62 1.62 -22.24 9.55
C ASN A 62 3.13 -22.02 9.53
N ASP A 63 3.66 -21.28 8.56
CA ASP A 63 5.10 -21.06 8.40
C ASP A 63 5.54 -19.86 9.25
N ILE A 64 5.94 -20.15 10.49
CA ILE A 64 6.32 -19.14 11.49
C ILE A 64 7.80 -18.85 11.35
N THR A 65 8.15 -17.60 11.10
CA THR A 65 9.55 -17.14 11.04
C THR A 65 10.05 -16.61 12.36
N HIS A 66 9.18 -15.94 13.13
CA HIS A 66 9.61 -15.31 14.38
C HIS A 66 8.46 -15.19 15.38
N ILE A 67 8.80 -15.19 16.68
CA ILE A 67 7.88 -14.92 17.79
C ILE A 67 8.47 -13.79 18.62
N TYR A 68 7.69 -12.75 18.86
CA TYR A 68 8.10 -11.57 19.60
C TYR A 68 7.15 -11.27 20.75
N THR A 69 7.69 -11.05 21.94
CA THR A 69 6.92 -10.58 23.10
C THR A 69 7.37 -9.17 23.46
N ASP A 70 6.42 -8.22 23.38
CA ASP A 70 6.66 -6.82 23.68
C ASP A 70 6.83 -6.55 25.18
N ARG A 71 7.21 -5.32 25.56
CA ARG A 71 7.37 -4.91 26.97
C ARG A 71 6.06 -4.96 27.75
N ARG A 72 4.91 -4.91 27.08
CA ARG A 72 3.58 -5.03 27.68
C ARG A 72 3.15 -6.48 27.88
N LYS A 73 4.04 -7.44 27.58
CA LYS A 73 3.79 -8.88 27.68
C LYS A 73 2.78 -9.40 26.63
N THR A 74 2.56 -8.69 25.56
CA THR A 74 1.78 -9.15 24.41
C THR A 74 2.69 -9.91 23.46
N THR A 75 2.28 -11.10 23.03
CA THR A 75 3.06 -11.93 22.12
C THR A 75 2.49 -11.85 20.70
N TYR A 76 3.38 -11.69 19.75
CA TYR A 76 3.13 -11.65 18.32
C TYR A 76 3.85 -12.79 17.63
N VAL A 77 3.17 -13.45 16.73
CA VAL A 77 3.70 -14.52 15.88
C VAL A 77 3.81 -13.97 14.47
N ILE A 78 4.98 -14.07 13.88
CA ILE A 78 5.30 -13.58 12.54
C ILE A 78 5.36 -14.77 11.61
N SER A 79 4.58 -14.70 10.54
CA SER A 79 4.50 -15.76 9.52
C SER A 79 5.07 -15.27 8.21
N PHE A 80 5.76 -16.14 7.47
CA PHE A 80 6.45 -15.78 6.23
C PHE A 80 5.54 -15.11 5.19
N THR A 81 4.31 -15.61 5.04
CA THR A 81 3.33 -15.09 4.03
C THR A 81 2.01 -14.66 4.63
N GLY A 82 1.92 -14.53 5.95
CA GLY A 82 0.66 -14.25 6.65
C GLY A 82 0.68 -12.96 7.47
N GLY A 83 1.70 -12.14 7.32
CA GLY A 83 1.86 -10.95 8.15
C GLY A 83 2.11 -11.29 9.62
N ILE A 84 1.40 -10.64 10.54
CA ILE A 84 1.57 -10.82 11.98
C ILE A 84 0.28 -11.26 12.66
N SER A 85 0.39 -12.18 13.62
CA SER A 85 -0.71 -12.70 14.43
C SER A 85 -0.48 -12.33 15.90
N LYS A 86 -1.28 -11.42 16.45
CA LYS A 86 -1.27 -11.05 17.87
C LYS A 86 -2.03 -12.08 18.66
N ILE A 87 -1.43 -12.64 19.69
CA ILE A 87 -2.13 -13.56 20.61
C ILE A 87 -3.10 -12.76 21.49
N ILE A 88 -4.37 -13.16 21.49
CA ILE A 88 -5.44 -12.53 22.28
C ILE A 88 -5.98 -13.45 23.38
N SER A 89 -5.52 -14.70 23.46
CA SER A 89 -5.90 -15.66 24.51
C SER A 89 -5.08 -15.43 25.77
N GLY A 90 -5.74 -15.55 26.93
CA GLY A 90 -5.05 -15.53 28.23
C GLY A 90 -4.36 -16.86 28.58
N GLN A 91 -4.78 -17.98 27.98
CA GLN A 91 -4.22 -19.32 28.22
C GLN A 91 -3.36 -19.74 27.02
N LEU A 92 -2.07 -19.90 27.25
CA LEU A 92 -1.08 -20.24 26.22
C LEU A 92 -0.80 -21.73 26.12
N LEU A 93 -1.07 -22.51 27.17
CA LEU A 93 -0.99 -23.97 27.17
C LEU A 93 -2.33 -24.56 26.70
N SER A 94 -2.65 -24.38 25.43
CA SER A 94 -3.92 -24.78 24.82
C SER A 94 -3.75 -25.01 23.32
N GLU A 95 -4.54 -25.93 22.75
CA GLU A 95 -4.68 -26.12 21.30
C GLU A 95 -5.67 -25.15 20.63
N GLN A 96 -6.23 -24.23 21.43
CA GLN A 96 -7.23 -23.26 21.00
C GLN A 96 -6.80 -21.81 21.31
N ILE A 97 -5.54 -21.51 21.06
CA ILE A 97 -5.05 -20.12 21.15
C ILE A 97 -5.75 -19.28 20.08
N ARG A 98 -6.25 -18.12 20.49
CA ARG A 98 -6.92 -17.18 19.58
C ARG A 98 -5.96 -16.07 19.18
N PHE A 99 -6.04 -15.68 17.93
CA PHE A 99 -5.17 -14.68 17.31
C PHE A 99 -6.00 -13.55 16.70
N LYS A 100 -5.41 -12.37 16.65
CA LYS A 100 -5.84 -11.27 15.78
C LYS A 100 -4.77 -11.06 14.72
N ASN A 101 -5.16 -11.24 13.48
CA ASN A 101 -4.25 -11.19 12.34
C ASN A 101 -4.22 -9.79 11.73
N TYR A 102 -3.05 -9.37 11.28
CA TYR A 102 -2.82 -8.12 10.56
C TYR A 102 -2.02 -8.43 9.29
N ASP A 103 -2.54 -7.98 8.17
CA ASP A 103 -2.02 -8.16 6.82
C ASP A 103 -2.06 -6.83 6.05
N GLN A 104 -1.81 -6.85 4.74
CA GLN A 104 -1.89 -5.66 3.89
C GLN A 104 -3.26 -4.99 3.93
N SER A 105 -4.35 -5.74 4.10
CA SER A 105 -5.71 -5.17 4.21
C SER A 105 -5.91 -4.31 5.46
N ASN A 106 -5.09 -4.52 6.49
CA ASN A 106 -5.07 -3.74 7.72
C ASN A 106 -4.04 -2.61 7.69
N GLY A 107 -3.29 -2.47 6.58
CA GLY A 107 -2.29 -1.41 6.40
C GLY A 107 -0.85 -1.83 6.60
N LEU A 108 -0.53 -3.11 6.77
CA LEU A 108 0.85 -3.62 6.74
C LEU A 108 1.43 -3.46 5.33
N ALA A 109 2.71 -3.12 5.20
CA ALA A 109 3.33 -2.89 3.90
C ALA A 109 3.42 -4.14 3.02
N SER A 110 3.61 -5.30 3.63
CA SER A 110 3.73 -6.60 2.95
C SER A 110 3.37 -7.72 3.90
N ASP A 111 2.72 -8.77 3.38
CA ASP A 111 2.45 -10.00 4.10
C ASP A 111 3.69 -10.89 4.24
N LEU A 112 4.74 -10.63 3.44
CA LEU A 112 6.05 -11.27 3.56
C LEU A 112 6.85 -10.62 4.69
N THR A 113 6.60 -11.06 5.92
CA THR A 113 7.23 -10.53 7.13
C THR A 113 8.38 -11.42 7.59
N LEU A 114 9.50 -10.80 7.95
CA LEU A 114 10.76 -11.48 8.30
C LEU A 114 11.01 -11.48 9.80
N SER A 115 10.93 -10.30 10.42
CA SER A 115 11.27 -10.12 11.84
C SER A 115 10.60 -8.88 12.43
N MET A 116 10.71 -8.72 13.75
CA MET A 116 10.12 -7.60 14.48
C MET A 116 11.00 -7.18 15.67
N THR A 117 10.93 -5.90 16.01
CA THR A 117 11.48 -5.35 17.26
C THR A 117 10.61 -4.22 17.78
N GLU A 118 10.82 -3.79 19.02
CA GLU A 118 10.09 -2.70 19.68
C GLU A 118 11.02 -1.51 19.94
N ASP A 119 10.61 -0.30 19.59
CA ASP A 119 11.37 0.91 19.88
C ASP A 119 11.19 1.42 21.32
N THR A 120 11.82 2.55 21.65
CA THR A 120 11.73 3.16 22.98
C THR A 120 10.37 3.77 23.30
N HIS A 121 9.51 3.94 22.30
CA HIS A 121 8.15 4.49 22.41
C HIS A 121 7.06 3.42 22.39
N ASN A 122 7.45 2.14 22.51
CA ASN A 122 6.56 0.96 22.44
C ASN A 122 5.87 0.79 21.09
N HIS A 123 6.44 1.32 20.00
CA HIS A 123 6.00 0.97 18.65
C HIS A 123 6.75 -0.28 18.18
N LEU A 124 6.05 -1.14 17.48
CA LEU A 124 6.64 -2.34 16.91
C LEU A 124 7.09 -2.06 15.47
N TRP A 125 8.32 -2.40 15.16
CA TRP A 125 8.93 -2.28 13.85
C TRP A 125 8.99 -3.64 13.21
N ILE A 126 8.17 -3.82 12.17
CA ILE A 126 8.06 -5.05 11.40
C ILE A 126 8.92 -4.90 10.15
N VAL A 127 9.83 -5.85 9.97
CA VAL A 127 10.70 -5.94 8.80
C VAL A 127 10.06 -6.85 7.78
N SER A 128 9.86 -6.38 6.57
CA SER A 128 9.46 -7.17 5.42
C SER A 128 10.54 -7.11 4.33
N GLU A 129 10.40 -7.87 3.26
CA GLU A 129 11.40 -7.87 2.18
C GLU A 129 11.63 -6.48 1.57
N ILE A 130 10.57 -5.68 1.45
CA ILE A 130 10.57 -4.44 0.67
C ILE A 130 10.37 -3.17 1.51
N ALA A 131 9.98 -3.30 2.78
CA ALA A 131 9.59 -2.15 3.59
C ALA A 131 9.75 -2.41 5.09
N LEU A 132 9.73 -1.32 5.84
CA LEU A 132 9.58 -1.33 7.30
C LEU A 132 8.19 -0.80 7.64
N SER A 133 7.46 -1.51 8.49
CA SER A 133 6.18 -1.06 9.01
C SER A 133 6.31 -0.74 10.49
N ARG A 134 5.97 0.50 10.88
CA ARG A 134 5.85 0.89 12.28
C ARG A 134 4.40 0.69 12.72
N PHE A 135 4.17 -0.22 13.64
CA PHE A 135 2.87 -0.51 14.21
C PHE A 135 2.73 0.15 15.57
N ASN A 136 1.66 0.89 15.77
CA ASN A 136 1.28 1.42 17.06
C ASN A 136 0.24 0.51 17.72
N PRO A 137 0.60 -0.21 18.82
CA PRO A 137 -0.31 -1.15 19.46
C PRO A 137 -1.53 -0.50 20.16
N ASP A 138 -1.49 0.81 20.44
CA ASP A 138 -2.56 1.52 21.16
C ASP A 138 -3.79 1.79 20.29
N ASN A 139 -3.55 2.16 19.04
CA ASN A 139 -4.61 2.46 18.06
C ASN A 139 -4.64 1.47 16.90
N GLU A 140 -3.72 0.50 16.90
CA GLU A 140 -3.59 -0.55 15.89
C GLU A 140 -3.42 -0.03 14.47
N THR A 141 -2.65 1.06 14.32
CA THR A 141 -2.35 1.68 13.02
C THR A 141 -0.93 1.38 12.56
N PHE A 142 -0.77 1.31 11.24
CA PHE A 142 0.52 1.13 10.58
C PHE A 142 0.99 2.40 9.91
N GLU A 143 2.29 2.66 9.98
CA GLU A 143 2.99 3.62 9.15
C GLU A 143 4.10 2.88 8.39
N ASN A 144 4.02 2.91 7.07
CA ASN A 144 4.96 2.21 6.22
C ASN A 144 6.06 3.13 5.71
N TYR A 145 7.28 2.62 5.70
CA TYR A 145 8.49 3.27 5.22
C TYR A 145 9.13 2.38 4.17
N THR A 146 9.02 2.79 2.91
CA THR A 146 9.73 2.14 1.81
C THR A 146 11.10 2.79 1.66
N LEU A 147 12.13 1.97 1.55
CA LEU A 147 13.43 2.46 1.11
C LEU A 147 13.31 2.80 -0.37
N GLY A 148 13.71 4.03 -0.74
CA GLY A 148 13.60 4.50 -2.12
C GLY A 148 14.20 3.50 -3.11
N SER A 149 13.71 3.52 -4.35
CA SER A 149 14.07 2.57 -5.41
C SER A 149 15.58 2.37 -5.59
N THR A 150 16.37 3.41 -5.31
CA THR A 150 17.84 3.35 -5.36
C THR A 150 18.43 2.43 -4.28
N TYR A 151 17.80 2.33 -3.11
CA TYR A 151 18.26 1.48 -2.01
C TYR A 151 17.70 0.05 -2.12
N GLN A 152 16.46 -0.12 -2.59
CA GLN A 152 15.86 -1.44 -2.80
C GLN A 152 16.63 -2.31 -3.81
N GLN A 153 17.31 -1.69 -4.78
CA GLN A 153 18.16 -2.39 -5.73
C GLN A 153 19.54 -2.78 -5.18
N GLN A 154 19.91 -2.27 -3.98
CA GLN A 154 21.24 -2.46 -3.42
C GLN A 154 21.33 -3.56 -2.38
N PHE A 155 20.25 -3.86 -1.66
CA PHE A 155 20.23 -4.91 -0.63
C PHE A 155 18.81 -5.39 -0.35
N ASN A 156 18.70 -6.61 0.22
CA ASN A 156 17.46 -7.16 0.75
C ASN A 156 17.59 -7.28 2.27
N PHE A 157 16.49 -7.10 3.00
CA PHE A 157 16.46 -7.38 4.42
C PHE A 157 16.63 -8.88 4.65
N SER A 158 17.30 -9.22 5.73
CA SER A 158 17.48 -10.61 6.16
C SER A 158 16.50 -10.96 7.29
N GLU A 159 16.34 -12.23 7.54
CA GLU A 159 15.57 -12.76 8.68
C GLU A 159 16.27 -12.53 10.04
N ALA A 160 17.44 -11.89 10.05
CA ALA A 160 18.18 -11.60 11.27
C ALA A 160 17.33 -10.71 12.19
N LEU A 161 17.34 -11.06 13.48
CA LEU A 161 16.60 -10.32 14.47
C LEU A 161 17.14 -8.90 14.60
N PRO A 162 16.29 -7.87 14.51
CA PRO A 162 16.70 -6.51 14.71
C PRO A 162 17.17 -6.27 16.15
N VAL A 163 18.19 -5.47 16.31
CA VAL A 163 18.77 -5.14 17.63
C VAL A 163 18.72 -3.64 17.85
N ILE A 164 18.41 -3.23 19.06
CA ILE A 164 18.50 -1.82 19.45
C ILE A 164 19.89 -1.57 20.06
N ASN A 165 20.65 -0.66 19.43
CA ASN A 165 21.97 -0.28 19.92
C ASN A 165 21.90 0.73 21.08
N ALA A 166 23.04 1.03 21.69
CA ALA A 166 23.15 1.99 22.81
C ALA A 166 22.70 3.41 22.45
N ARG A 167 22.63 3.75 21.15
CA ARG A 167 22.14 5.04 20.65
C ARG A 167 20.63 5.03 20.40
N LYS A 168 19.91 3.98 20.80
CA LYS A 168 18.48 3.76 20.55
C LYS A 168 18.12 3.66 19.06
N GLN A 169 19.08 3.29 18.22
CA GLN A 169 18.86 3.01 16.81
C GLN A 169 18.54 1.53 16.64
N ILE A 170 17.66 1.22 15.71
CA ILE A 170 17.37 -0.14 15.28
C ILE A 170 18.41 -0.53 14.24
N VAL A 171 19.10 -1.63 14.48
CA VAL A 171 20.06 -2.24 13.56
C VAL A 171 19.37 -3.42 12.88
N LEU A 172 19.28 -3.37 11.58
CA LEU A 172 18.62 -4.34 10.71
C LEU A 172 19.67 -5.10 9.91
N GLY A 173 19.55 -6.42 9.82
CA GLY A 173 20.40 -7.24 8.97
C GLY A 173 19.97 -7.10 7.49
N THR A 174 20.96 -7.12 6.61
CA THR A 174 20.75 -7.18 5.16
C THR A 174 21.70 -8.20 4.53
N ASP A 175 21.47 -8.55 3.27
CA ASP A 175 22.34 -9.47 2.51
C ASP A 175 23.75 -8.90 2.25
N LYS A 176 23.95 -7.58 2.46
CA LYS A 176 25.25 -6.88 2.24
C LYS A 176 25.84 -6.25 3.48
N GLY A 177 25.24 -6.50 4.66
CA GLY A 177 25.71 -5.92 5.92
C GLY A 177 24.56 -5.58 6.86
N PHE A 178 24.53 -4.37 7.36
CA PHE A 178 23.46 -3.91 8.24
C PHE A 178 23.08 -2.47 7.95
N LEU A 179 21.83 -2.13 8.30
CA LEU A 179 21.27 -0.80 8.22
C LEU A 179 20.95 -0.29 9.63
N GLU A 180 21.39 0.91 9.97
CA GLU A 180 20.99 1.58 11.21
C GLU A 180 19.92 2.62 10.93
N ILE A 181 18.79 2.52 11.60
CA ILE A 181 17.71 3.50 11.53
C ILE A 181 17.47 4.14 12.89
N SER A 182 17.14 5.44 12.88
CA SER A 182 16.76 6.18 14.08
C SER A 182 15.25 6.37 14.09
N PRO A 183 14.47 5.62 14.91
CA PRO A 183 13.01 5.73 14.95
C PRO A 183 12.48 7.15 15.11
N ASP A 184 13.12 7.93 15.98
CA ASP A 184 12.75 9.33 16.27
C ASP A 184 12.90 10.27 15.08
N LYS A 185 13.76 9.92 14.12
CA LYS A 185 14.02 10.72 12.91
C LYS A 185 13.19 10.27 11.72
N MET A 186 12.58 9.09 11.79
CA MET A 186 11.70 8.58 10.74
C MET A 186 10.33 9.24 10.85
N ARG A 187 10.16 10.31 10.11
CA ARG A 187 8.89 11.04 9.98
C ARG A 187 8.54 11.13 8.51
N LYS A 188 7.26 10.92 8.19
CA LYS A 188 6.77 11.20 6.85
C LYS A 188 6.88 12.68 6.55
N SER A 189 7.31 13.00 5.34
CA SER A 189 7.42 14.37 4.86
C SER A 189 6.06 15.05 4.87
N THR A 190 6.01 16.28 5.30
CA THR A 190 4.86 17.18 5.18
C THR A 190 4.96 18.07 3.94
N TYR A 191 5.96 17.81 3.09
CA TYR A 191 6.13 18.57 1.85
C TYR A 191 4.92 18.38 0.94
N VAL A 192 4.42 19.50 0.41
CA VAL A 192 3.31 19.54 -0.56
C VAL A 192 3.91 19.83 -1.93
N PRO A 193 4.11 18.81 -2.79
CA PRO A 193 4.76 19.01 -4.08
C PRO A 193 3.84 19.76 -5.04
N PRO A 194 4.29 20.81 -5.72
CA PRO A 194 3.51 21.44 -6.77
C PRO A 194 3.39 20.49 -7.96
N ILE A 195 2.20 20.46 -8.58
CA ILE A 195 1.94 19.67 -9.78
C ILE A 195 2.08 20.56 -11.01
N VAL A 196 2.84 20.10 -11.99
CA VAL A 196 3.07 20.78 -13.27
C VAL A 196 2.63 19.89 -14.42
N PHE A 197 2.17 20.51 -15.52
CA PHE A 197 1.95 19.80 -16.76
C PHE A 197 3.28 19.65 -17.51
N THR A 198 3.67 18.41 -17.77
CA THR A 198 4.93 18.08 -18.46
C THR A 198 4.76 17.86 -19.94
N GLY A 199 3.53 17.63 -20.41
CA GLY A 199 3.23 17.44 -21.80
C GLY A 199 1.73 17.48 -22.09
N PHE A 200 1.40 17.76 -23.34
CA PHE A 200 0.05 17.75 -23.85
C PHE A 200 0.04 17.17 -25.27
N LYS A 201 -0.87 16.24 -25.55
CA LYS A 201 -1.02 15.64 -26.87
C LYS A 201 -2.45 15.82 -27.37
N ILE A 202 -2.57 16.14 -28.65
CA ILE A 202 -3.82 16.20 -29.37
C ILE A 202 -3.78 15.18 -30.50
N GLN A 203 -4.79 14.29 -30.58
CA GLN A 203 -4.86 13.21 -31.58
C GLN A 203 -3.59 12.31 -31.57
N GLY A 204 -2.94 12.15 -30.37
CA GLY A 204 -1.72 11.39 -30.21
C GLY A 204 -0.42 12.13 -30.53
N HIS A 205 -0.50 13.33 -31.14
CA HIS A 205 0.65 14.15 -31.48
C HIS A 205 0.93 15.20 -30.39
N PRO A 206 2.20 15.48 -30.03
CA PRO A 206 2.53 16.56 -29.12
C PRO A 206 1.96 17.88 -29.61
N ALA A 207 1.40 18.67 -28.72
CA ALA A 207 0.94 20.03 -29.04
C ALA A 207 2.14 20.99 -29.12
N ASP A 208 2.03 21.98 -30.01
CA ASP A 208 3.09 22.96 -30.26
C ASP A 208 3.35 23.93 -29.10
N HIS A 209 2.42 24.01 -28.13
CA HIS A 209 2.49 24.93 -27.02
C HIS A 209 2.42 24.24 -25.66
N PRO A 210 3.28 24.63 -24.69
CA PRO A 210 3.18 24.14 -23.31
C PRO A 210 1.91 24.65 -22.65
N ILE A 211 1.21 23.80 -21.90
CA ILE A 211 -0.04 24.15 -21.23
C ILE A 211 0.13 24.49 -19.74
N ASP A 212 1.32 24.36 -19.18
CA ASP A 212 1.52 24.51 -17.74
C ASP A 212 1.19 25.91 -17.23
N ASN A 213 1.42 26.94 -18.04
CA ASN A 213 1.10 28.33 -17.70
C ASN A 213 -0.35 28.73 -18.02
N LEU A 214 -1.13 27.84 -18.66
CA LEU A 214 -2.50 28.13 -19.04
C LEU A 214 -3.45 27.89 -17.86
N LYS A 215 -4.45 28.76 -17.73
CA LYS A 215 -5.60 28.55 -16.85
C LYS A 215 -6.78 27.96 -17.61
N GLU A 216 -6.84 28.27 -18.90
CA GLU A 216 -7.88 27.83 -19.82
C GLU A 216 -7.26 27.26 -21.10
N LEU A 217 -7.84 26.18 -21.59
CA LEU A 217 -7.50 25.50 -22.84
C LEU A 217 -8.73 25.41 -23.70
N GLU A 218 -8.70 25.97 -24.91
CA GLU A 218 -9.75 25.82 -25.90
C GLU A 218 -9.39 24.74 -26.92
N LEU A 219 -10.30 23.78 -27.12
CA LEU A 219 -10.16 22.67 -28.05
C LEU A 219 -11.16 22.82 -29.17
N LYS A 220 -10.68 22.75 -30.43
CA LYS A 220 -11.55 22.72 -31.60
C LYS A 220 -12.34 21.42 -31.67
N ALA A 221 -13.45 21.41 -32.34
CA ALA A 221 -14.28 20.23 -32.54
C ALA A 221 -13.54 19.02 -33.15
N SER A 222 -12.44 19.24 -33.86
CA SER A 222 -11.55 18.19 -34.38
C SER A 222 -10.49 17.70 -33.40
N GLN A 223 -10.37 18.30 -32.20
CA GLN A 223 -9.29 18.05 -31.23
C GLN A 223 -9.82 17.36 -29.98
N ARG A 224 -10.75 16.42 -30.13
CA ARG A 224 -11.45 15.78 -28.99
C ARG A 224 -10.71 14.61 -28.34
N ASN A 225 -9.60 14.17 -28.93
CA ASN A 225 -8.74 13.14 -28.32
C ASN A 225 -7.52 13.83 -27.73
N VAL A 226 -7.44 13.86 -26.40
CA VAL A 226 -6.41 14.60 -25.68
C VAL A 226 -5.75 13.75 -24.61
N THR A 227 -4.46 13.97 -24.40
CA THR A 227 -3.70 13.36 -23.31
C THR A 227 -2.91 14.45 -22.60
N PHE A 228 -3.13 14.56 -21.31
CA PHE A 228 -2.43 15.45 -20.41
C PHE A 228 -1.35 14.66 -19.67
N GLN A 229 -0.11 15.12 -19.72
CA GLN A 229 0.99 14.56 -18.94
C GLN A 229 1.34 15.54 -17.82
N PHE A 230 1.57 15.01 -16.62
CA PHE A 230 1.81 15.82 -15.43
C PHE A 230 2.84 15.15 -14.52
N ALA A 231 3.43 15.92 -13.62
CA ALA A 231 4.31 15.43 -12.58
C ALA A 231 4.21 16.31 -11.33
N ALA A 232 4.32 15.68 -10.17
CA ALA A 232 4.53 16.37 -8.91
C ALA A 232 6.05 16.60 -8.72
N LEU A 233 6.44 17.80 -8.32
CA LEU A 233 7.84 18.17 -8.17
C LEU A 233 8.36 17.77 -6.78
N ASP A 234 8.51 16.46 -6.58
CA ASP A 234 9.19 15.87 -5.44
C ASP A 234 10.21 14.85 -5.97
N TYR A 235 11.48 15.12 -5.68
CA TYR A 235 12.61 14.37 -6.27
C TYR A 235 13.21 13.34 -5.30
N VAL A 236 12.69 13.22 -4.08
CA VAL A 236 13.23 12.30 -3.07
C VAL A 236 12.98 10.84 -3.46
N ASN A 237 11.74 10.53 -3.80
CA ASN A 237 11.34 9.20 -4.28
C ASN A 237 10.18 9.32 -5.29
N PRO A 238 10.49 9.73 -6.54
CA PRO A 238 9.46 10.05 -7.52
C PRO A 238 8.62 8.84 -7.96
N ASP A 239 9.13 7.62 -7.80
CA ASP A 239 8.41 6.40 -8.18
C ASP A 239 7.35 6.00 -7.16
N ASN A 240 7.40 6.55 -5.96
CA ASN A 240 6.43 6.31 -4.88
C ASN A 240 5.27 7.32 -4.85
N ILE A 241 5.28 8.28 -5.77
CA ILE A 241 4.23 9.29 -5.86
C ILE A 241 3.02 8.69 -6.59
N LEU A 242 1.88 8.68 -5.90
CA LEU A 242 0.61 8.28 -6.46
C LEU A 242 -0.15 9.51 -6.95
N TYR A 243 -0.94 9.32 -7.99
CA TYR A 243 -1.73 10.39 -8.59
C TYR A 243 -3.21 10.04 -8.61
N ALA A 244 -4.05 11.07 -8.56
CA ALA A 244 -5.45 10.93 -8.90
C ALA A 244 -5.88 12.12 -9.74
N TYR A 245 -6.73 11.88 -10.72
CA TYR A 245 -7.29 12.93 -11.56
C TYR A 245 -8.80 12.71 -11.77
N ARG A 246 -9.48 13.79 -12.11
CA ARG A 246 -10.87 13.75 -12.59
C ARG A 246 -11.11 14.90 -13.55
N LEU A 247 -12.06 14.70 -14.47
CA LEU A 247 -12.55 15.73 -15.38
C LEU A 247 -13.95 16.13 -14.94
N GLN A 248 -14.03 17.13 -14.08
CA GLN A 248 -15.31 17.65 -13.59
C GLN A 248 -16.14 18.19 -14.77
N GLY A 249 -17.40 17.80 -14.81
CA GLY A 249 -18.31 18.01 -15.94
C GLY A 249 -18.48 16.75 -16.82
N LEU A 250 -17.59 15.76 -16.69
CA LEU A 250 -17.70 14.45 -17.32
C LEU A 250 -17.72 13.32 -16.28
N GLU A 251 -16.92 13.46 -15.23
CA GLU A 251 -16.71 12.47 -14.15
C GLU A 251 -16.87 13.16 -12.81
N ASP A 252 -17.54 12.50 -11.86
CA ASP A 252 -17.69 13.00 -10.49
C ASP A 252 -16.66 12.39 -9.54
N GLU A 253 -16.20 11.16 -9.80
CA GLU A 253 -15.26 10.43 -8.97
C GLU A 253 -13.80 10.68 -9.38
N TRP A 254 -12.89 10.44 -8.41
CA TRP A 254 -11.46 10.51 -8.68
C TRP A 254 -10.98 9.18 -9.27
N ASN A 255 -10.29 9.25 -10.40
CA ASN A 255 -9.54 8.14 -10.98
C ASN A 255 -8.18 8.07 -10.27
N GLU A 256 -8.05 7.16 -9.32
CA GLU A 256 -6.77 6.89 -8.68
C GLU A 256 -5.92 6.04 -9.62
N VAL A 257 -4.73 6.53 -9.89
CA VAL A 257 -3.75 5.89 -10.75
C VAL A 257 -2.43 5.86 -10.00
N ASP A 258 -1.77 4.72 -9.99
CA ASP A 258 -0.51 4.54 -9.29
C ASP A 258 0.50 5.63 -9.71
N ASN A 259 1.65 5.27 -10.20
CA ASN A 259 2.65 6.18 -10.73
C ASN A 259 2.42 6.63 -12.18
N ASN A 260 1.24 6.35 -12.76
CA ASN A 260 0.90 6.82 -14.10
C ASN A 260 0.70 8.35 -14.09
N ARG A 261 1.50 9.04 -14.88
CA ARG A 261 1.58 10.51 -14.95
C ARG A 261 0.82 11.06 -16.16
N SER A 262 -0.28 10.40 -16.56
CA SER A 262 -1.07 10.82 -17.71
C SER A 262 -2.56 10.58 -17.55
N ALA A 263 -3.37 11.54 -18.01
CA ALA A 263 -4.82 11.44 -18.14
C ALA A 263 -5.19 11.54 -19.62
N SER A 264 -5.89 10.55 -20.15
CA SER A 264 -6.27 10.48 -21.56
C SER A 264 -7.78 10.44 -21.71
N TYR A 265 -8.32 11.30 -22.59
CA TYR A 265 -9.72 11.36 -22.91
C TYR A 265 -9.91 11.18 -24.43
N ILE A 266 -10.82 10.29 -24.81
CA ILE A 266 -11.13 9.98 -26.21
C ILE A 266 -12.53 10.47 -26.52
N ASN A 267 -12.66 11.20 -27.64
CA ASN A 267 -13.91 11.75 -28.13
C ASN A 267 -14.66 12.60 -27.09
N LEU A 268 -13.94 13.53 -26.46
CA LEU A 268 -14.50 14.43 -25.45
C LEU A 268 -15.67 15.25 -26.04
N PRO A 269 -16.88 15.18 -25.47
CA PRO A 269 -18.04 15.94 -26.00
C PRO A 269 -17.81 17.45 -25.97
N ALA A 270 -18.57 18.19 -26.76
CA ALA A 270 -18.57 19.65 -26.67
C ALA A 270 -19.09 20.10 -25.31
N GLY A 271 -18.41 21.01 -24.67
CA GLY A 271 -18.77 21.46 -23.31
C GLY A 271 -17.65 22.17 -22.57
N GLN A 272 -17.91 22.48 -21.31
CA GLN A 272 -16.95 23.08 -20.39
C GLN A 272 -16.60 22.08 -19.31
N TYR A 273 -15.31 21.88 -19.09
CA TYR A 273 -14.78 20.90 -18.15
C TYR A 273 -13.69 21.53 -17.30
N GLN A 274 -13.43 20.93 -16.13
CA GLN A 274 -12.30 21.28 -15.28
C GLN A 274 -11.48 20.03 -14.96
N LEU A 275 -10.30 19.92 -15.55
CA LEU A 275 -9.35 18.86 -15.18
C LEU A 275 -8.75 19.21 -13.83
N GLN A 276 -8.86 18.28 -12.89
CA GLN A 276 -8.29 18.37 -11.55
C GLN A 276 -7.33 17.21 -11.33
N ILE A 277 -6.13 17.52 -10.82
CA ILE A 277 -5.09 16.53 -10.55
C ILE A 277 -4.60 16.76 -9.13
N LYS A 278 -4.48 15.71 -8.35
CA LYS A 278 -3.84 15.70 -7.02
C LYS A 278 -2.78 14.61 -6.96
N SER A 279 -1.84 14.73 -6.03
CA SER A 279 -0.83 13.69 -5.82
C SER A 279 -0.52 13.46 -4.34
N THR A 280 0.12 12.36 -4.05
CA THR A 280 0.86 12.18 -2.81
C THR A 280 2.21 12.91 -2.91
N ASN A 281 2.91 13.02 -1.77
CA ASN A 281 4.35 13.30 -1.76
C ASN A 281 5.16 12.00 -1.96
N SER A 282 6.48 12.09 -1.93
CA SER A 282 7.40 10.95 -2.07
C SER A 282 7.28 9.88 -0.97
N ASP A 283 6.64 10.20 0.17
CA ASP A 283 6.35 9.26 1.25
C ASP A 283 4.95 8.60 1.12
N GLY A 284 4.28 8.79 -0.02
CA GLY A 284 2.96 8.23 -0.28
C GLY A 284 1.82 8.90 0.52
N VAL A 285 2.05 10.08 1.09
CA VAL A 285 1.03 10.83 1.83
C VAL A 285 0.28 11.73 0.87
N TRP A 286 -1.05 11.58 0.76
CA TRP A 286 -1.91 12.49 0.00
C TRP A 286 -1.80 13.92 0.52
N THR A 287 -1.62 14.86 -0.40
CA THR A 287 -1.45 16.29 -0.08
C THR A 287 -2.56 17.12 -0.72
N ASP A 288 -2.75 18.36 -0.23
CA ASP A 288 -3.77 19.27 -0.75
C ASP A 288 -3.30 20.05 -1.99
N ASN A 289 -2.49 19.43 -2.85
CA ASN A 289 -1.88 20.01 -4.03
C ASN A 289 -2.75 19.87 -5.29
N ILE A 290 -3.96 20.38 -5.29
CA ILE A 290 -4.83 20.25 -6.46
C ILE A 290 -4.39 21.22 -7.56
N ARG A 291 -3.98 20.67 -8.72
CA ARG A 291 -3.76 21.43 -9.96
C ARG A 291 -5.05 21.38 -10.81
N THR A 292 -5.48 22.56 -11.30
CA THR A 292 -6.69 22.70 -12.10
C THR A 292 -6.39 23.31 -13.47
N LEU A 293 -7.10 22.84 -14.50
CA LEU A 293 -7.10 23.41 -15.85
C LEU A 293 -8.53 23.42 -16.40
N SER A 294 -9.03 24.58 -16.77
CA SER A 294 -10.33 24.70 -17.44
C SER A 294 -10.18 24.31 -18.90
N ILE A 295 -11.10 23.48 -19.41
CA ILE A 295 -11.08 23.00 -20.79
C ILE A 295 -12.43 23.34 -21.42
N HIS A 296 -12.38 24.04 -22.54
CA HIS A 296 -13.55 24.36 -23.34
C HIS A 296 -13.47 23.65 -24.70
N VAL A 297 -14.36 22.71 -24.96
CA VAL A 297 -14.45 21.96 -26.20
C VAL A 297 -15.53 22.58 -27.07
N LEU A 298 -15.13 23.14 -28.20
CA LEU A 298 -16.06 23.77 -29.14
C LEU A 298 -16.94 22.73 -29.82
N PRO A 299 -18.24 23.05 -30.05
CA PRO A 299 -19.14 22.18 -30.79
C PRO A 299 -18.78 22.15 -32.27
N THR A 300 -19.10 21.05 -32.96
CA THR A 300 -19.14 21.03 -34.42
C THR A 300 -20.32 21.86 -34.94
N PHE A 301 -20.29 22.28 -36.21
CA PHE A 301 -21.41 23.00 -36.80
C PHE A 301 -22.75 22.29 -36.55
N TRP A 302 -22.76 20.96 -36.70
CA TRP A 302 -23.95 20.12 -36.56
C TRP A 302 -24.50 20.00 -35.13
N GLU A 303 -23.70 20.33 -34.13
CA GLU A 303 -24.06 20.35 -32.69
C GLU A 303 -24.54 21.74 -32.24
N THR A 304 -24.52 22.77 -33.15
CA THR A 304 -24.92 24.14 -32.82
C THR A 304 -26.42 24.33 -32.87
N TYR A 305 -26.95 25.32 -32.15
CA TYR A 305 -28.36 25.70 -32.20
C TYR A 305 -28.82 26.06 -33.63
N TRP A 306 -27.93 26.63 -34.46
CA TRP A 306 -28.22 26.97 -35.84
C TRP A 306 -28.45 25.73 -36.72
N ALA A 307 -27.71 24.66 -36.49
CA ALA A 307 -27.94 23.39 -37.17
C ALA A 307 -29.29 22.76 -36.78
N TRP A 308 -29.65 22.81 -35.50
CA TRP A 308 -30.95 22.35 -35.02
C TRP A 308 -32.10 23.14 -35.62
N LEU A 309 -31.97 24.47 -35.74
CA LEU A 309 -32.94 25.30 -36.43
C LEU A 309 -33.07 24.89 -37.92
N LEU A 310 -31.94 24.65 -38.59
CA LEU A 310 -31.92 24.18 -39.96
C LEU A 310 -32.63 22.83 -40.13
N TYR A 311 -32.35 21.87 -39.25
CA TYR A 311 -33.02 20.58 -39.23
C TYR A 311 -34.53 20.72 -39.01
N PHE A 312 -34.95 21.57 -38.13
CA PHE A 312 -36.37 21.86 -37.92
C PHE A 312 -37.05 22.43 -39.15
N ILE A 313 -36.44 23.41 -39.82
CA ILE A 313 -36.96 23.99 -41.06
C ILE A 313 -37.06 22.93 -42.17
N LEU A 314 -36.01 22.12 -42.35
CA LEU A 314 -35.99 21.02 -43.31
C LEU A 314 -37.08 19.98 -43.02
N PHE A 315 -37.28 19.64 -41.77
CA PHE A 315 -38.35 18.72 -41.34
C PHE A 315 -39.73 19.27 -41.65
N VAL A 316 -39.99 20.56 -41.37
CA VAL A 316 -41.27 21.23 -41.69
C VAL A 316 -41.50 21.25 -43.20
N LEU A 317 -40.50 21.60 -43.99
CA LEU A 317 -40.59 21.60 -45.46
C LEU A 317 -40.87 20.18 -46.01
N PHE A 318 -40.19 19.18 -45.48
CA PHE A 318 -40.39 17.78 -45.86
C PHE A 318 -41.80 17.29 -45.53
N THR A 319 -42.32 17.60 -44.36
CA THR A 319 -43.69 17.25 -43.98
C THR A 319 -44.72 18.00 -44.84
N ALA A 320 -44.49 19.27 -45.17
CA ALA A 320 -45.36 20.04 -46.07
C ALA A 320 -45.41 19.44 -47.48
N THR A 321 -44.30 18.93 -48.03
CA THR A 321 -44.24 18.28 -49.33
C THR A 321 -44.96 16.92 -49.35
N ILE A 322 -45.14 16.23 -48.22
CA ILE A 322 -45.87 14.97 -48.14
C ILE A 322 -47.39 15.21 -48.04
N VAL A 323 -47.76 16.31 -47.39
CA VAL A 323 -49.20 16.63 -47.16
C VAL A 323 -49.84 17.35 -48.36
N TYR A 324 -49.07 18.01 -49.21
CA TYR A 324 -49.52 18.62 -50.48
C TYR A 324 -49.21 17.70 -51.68
#